data_566d0f0a92ee02f1d1ff45fc7670da69
#
_entry.id   566d0f0a92ee02f1d1ff45fc7670da69
#
_cell.length_a   1.000
_cell.length_b   1.000
_cell.length_c   1.000
_cell.angle_alpha   90.00
_cell.angle_beta   90.00
_cell.angle_gamma   90.00
#
_symmetry.space_group_name_H-M   'P 1'
#
loop_
_entity.id
_entity.type
_entity.pdbx_description
1 polymer ?
#
loop_
_entity_poly.entity_id
_entity_poly.type
_entity_poly.pdbx_seq_one_letter_code
_entity_poly.pdbx_strand_id
1 'polypeptide(L)'
;AIALGQSYLNIKKKKIKLEMSQAIAAVGQIHLAGEFQKLFDKNKFKSGQILITPDDTEQRRRALNVRRTFDNLFKLKAIPIVNENDTTATSEIKYGDNDRLAARVAQIIGADTLIILSDVDGLYDKFNKNKIIKKVLKIDNKIYDLAEKKINTYGSGGIITKLEAAKICMNAGCNMFLGNGKKNGALERMIKTKSYTHFVPKISTLHAREKWIISSLSSSGKVYIDNGAARALMDGKSLLAAGVTKVMGNFEKGENIMIVDEKDKNLARGLSSFSSLEIDKIKGKQSGEIENILGYLSKSEIIHKDDMVRL
;
A
#
# COMPACT_ATOMS: atom_id res chain seq x y z
N ALA A 1 -7.05 -5.89 17.06
CA ALA A 1 -8.39 -5.50 17.58
C ALA A 1 -9.06 -6.64 18.35
N ILE A 2 -9.15 -7.87 17.83
CA ILE A 2 -9.89 -8.99 18.44
C ILE A 2 -9.44 -9.28 19.89
N ALA A 3 -8.14 -9.39 20.16
CA ALA A 3 -7.63 -9.70 21.50
C ALA A 3 -8.01 -8.62 22.55
N LEU A 4 -7.96 -7.34 22.16
CA LEU A 4 -8.39 -6.24 23.04
C LEU A 4 -9.90 -6.28 23.29
N GLY A 5 -10.70 -6.53 22.23
CA GLY A 5 -12.14 -6.68 22.36
C GLY A 5 -12.54 -7.85 23.27
N GLN A 6 -11.88 -9.01 23.12
CA GLN A 6 -12.09 -10.16 24.03
C GLN A 6 -11.77 -9.82 25.49
N SER A 7 -10.64 -9.14 25.72
CA SER A 7 -10.24 -8.72 27.06
C SER A 7 -11.25 -7.75 27.67
N TYR A 8 -11.68 -6.73 26.91
CA TYR A 8 -12.64 -5.73 27.37
C TYR A 8 -14.02 -6.32 27.67
N LEU A 9 -14.48 -7.25 26.82
CA LEU A 9 -15.77 -7.93 26.96
C LEU A 9 -15.73 -9.15 27.89
N ASN A 10 -14.57 -9.45 28.52
CA ASN A 10 -14.35 -10.62 29.36
C ASN A 10 -14.68 -11.96 28.66
N ILE A 11 -14.50 -12.06 27.37
CA ILE A 11 -14.79 -13.27 26.58
C ILE A 11 -13.59 -14.22 26.60
N LYS A 12 -13.72 -15.36 27.27
CA LYS A 12 -12.66 -16.37 27.42
C LYS A 12 -12.70 -17.50 26.36
N LYS A 13 -13.64 -17.48 25.41
CA LYS A 13 -13.79 -18.55 24.41
C LYS A 13 -12.64 -18.57 23.43
N LYS A 14 -12.01 -19.74 23.24
CA LYS A 14 -10.91 -19.95 22.27
C LYS A 14 -11.40 -20.10 20.82
N LYS A 15 -12.61 -20.65 20.61
CA LYS A 15 -13.22 -20.79 19.29
C LYS A 15 -14.49 -19.93 19.22
N ILE A 16 -14.47 -18.96 18.36
CA ILE A 16 -15.53 -17.96 18.18
C ILE A 16 -15.94 -18.01 16.70
N LYS A 17 -17.26 -17.96 16.42
CA LYS A 17 -17.78 -17.85 15.06
C LYS A 17 -17.36 -16.53 14.44
N LEU A 18 -17.33 -16.49 13.10
CA LEU A 18 -16.85 -15.31 12.35
C LEU A 18 -17.56 -14.03 12.75
N GLU A 19 -18.89 -14.03 12.77
CA GLU A 19 -19.71 -12.85 13.05
C GLU A 19 -19.45 -12.30 14.47
N MET A 20 -19.27 -13.20 15.43
CA MET A 20 -18.92 -12.82 16.79
C MET A 20 -17.49 -12.29 16.87
N SER A 21 -16.56 -12.84 16.09
CA SER A 21 -15.18 -12.34 15.98
C SER A 21 -15.15 -10.92 15.40
N GLN A 22 -15.97 -10.66 14.37
CA GLN A 22 -16.13 -9.34 13.76
C GLN A 22 -16.70 -8.32 14.76
N ALA A 23 -17.74 -8.69 15.51
CA ALA A 23 -18.31 -7.83 16.55
C ALA A 23 -17.31 -7.51 17.66
N ILE A 24 -16.55 -8.52 18.12
CA ILE A 24 -15.47 -8.34 19.12
C ILE A 24 -14.35 -7.45 18.55
N ALA A 25 -14.00 -7.61 17.29
CA ALA A 25 -13.02 -6.77 16.62
C ALA A 25 -13.46 -5.30 16.57
N ALA A 26 -14.75 -5.04 16.29
CA ALA A 26 -15.32 -3.69 16.29
C ALA A 26 -15.13 -2.99 17.65
N VAL A 27 -15.43 -3.68 18.75
CA VAL A 27 -15.21 -3.15 20.10
C VAL A 27 -13.73 -2.91 20.38
N GLY A 28 -12.88 -3.90 20.06
CA GLY A 28 -11.44 -3.80 20.32
C GLY A 28 -10.74 -2.75 19.45
N GLN A 29 -11.27 -2.47 18.25
CA GLN A 29 -10.69 -1.47 17.34
C GLN A 29 -10.79 -0.05 17.91
N ILE A 30 -11.91 0.29 18.57
CA ILE A 30 -12.08 1.60 19.21
C ILE A 30 -11.04 1.79 20.30
N HIS A 31 -10.83 0.77 21.15
CA HIS A 31 -9.83 0.82 22.22
C HIS A 31 -8.41 0.95 21.65
N LEU A 32 -8.08 0.15 20.62
CA LEU A 32 -6.76 0.21 19.99
C LEU A 32 -6.48 1.61 19.42
N ALA A 33 -7.41 2.15 18.63
CA ALA A 33 -7.27 3.48 18.06
C ALA A 33 -7.16 4.57 19.12
N GLY A 34 -7.96 4.49 20.19
CA GLY A 34 -7.95 5.44 21.32
C GLY A 34 -6.61 5.46 22.05
N GLU A 35 -5.97 4.30 22.27
CA GLU A 35 -4.65 4.25 22.91
C GLU A 35 -3.56 4.87 22.02
N PHE A 36 -3.56 4.61 20.71
CA PHE A 36 -2.65 5.29 19.79
C PHE A 36 -2.89 6.80 19.79
N GLN A 37 -4.16 7.24 19.72
CA GLN A 37 -4.50 8.65 19.73
C GLN A 37 -3.97 9.34 20.98
N LYS A 38 -4.23 8.81 22.19
CA LYS A 38 -3.72 9.36 23.45
C LYS A 38 -2.19 9.53 23.44
N LEU A 39 -1.45 8.52 22.92
CA LEU A 39 0.01 8.58 22.84
C LEU A 39 0.50 9.66 21.87
N PHE A 40 -0.14 9.79 20.70
CA PHE A 40 0.21 10.81 19.72
C PHE A 40 -0.15 12.22 20.21
N ASP A 41 -1.32 12.41 20.79
CA ASP A 41 -1.76 13.69 21.37
C ASP A 41 -0.81 14.18 22.47
N LYS A 42 -0.36 13.26 23.35
CA LYS A 42 0.65 13.56 24.39
C LYS A 42 1.95 14.13 23.79
N ASN A 43 2.32 13.69 22.60
CA ASN A 43 3.49 14.14 21.87
C ASN A 43 3.19 15.20 20.81
N LYS A 44 1.98 15.80 20.82
CA LYS A 44 1.51 16.83 19.87
C LYS A 44 1.48 16.40 18.40
N PHE A 45 1.36 15.12 18.14
CA PHE A 45 1.14 14.57 16.80
C PHE A 45 -0.34 14.34 16.55
N LYS A 46 -0.81 14.69 15.35
CA LYS A 46 -2.13 14.31 14.87
C LYS A 46 -2.08 12.90 14.29
N SER A 47 -3.13 12.13 14.44
CA SER A 47 -3.25 10.78 13.87
C SER A 47 -4.55 10.61 13.11
N GLY A 48 -4.55 9.71 12.12
CA GLY A 48 -5.73 9.33 11.34
C GLY A 48 -5.80 7.82 11.19
N GLN A 49 -6.97 7.21 11.45
CA GLN A 49 -7.16 5.78 11.29
C GLN A 49 -7.52 5.42 9.86
N ILE A 50 -6.90 4.36 9.35
CA ILE A 50 -7.24 3.74 8.06
C ILE A 50 -7.46 2.24 8.29
N LEU A 51 -8.66 1.75 7.97
CA LEU A 51 -8.98 0.33 8.01
C LEU A 51 -8.99 -0.22 6.58
N ILE A 52 -8.23 -1.28 6.32
CA ILE A 52 -7.96 -1.82 4.99
C ILE A 52 -8.31 -3.31 4.96
N THR A 53 -8.93 -3.74 3.86
CA THR A 53 -9.12 -5.15 3.53
C THR A 53 -8.13 -5.59 2.43
N PRO A 54 -7.93 -6.89 2.20
CA PRO A 54 -7.14 -7.38 1.07
C PRO A 54 -7.57 -6.79 -0.28
N ASP A 55 -8.88 -6.72 -0.53
CA ASP A 55 -9.45 -6.12 -1.75
C ASP A 55 -9.00 -4.68 -1.99
N ASP A 56 -8.84 -3.89 -0.91
CA ASP A 56 -8.41 -2.50 -1.02
C ASP A 56 -6.97 -2.37 -1.49
N THR A 57 -6.18 -3.44 -1.37
CA THR A 57 -4.78 -3.47 -1.81
C THR A 57 -4.58 -4.20 -3.13
N GLU A 58 -5.48 -5.09 -3.52
CA GLU A 58 -5.40 -5.91 -4.73
C GLU A 58 -6.10 -5.23 -5.93
N GLN A 59 -7.25 -4.59 -5.68
CA GLN A 59 -7.96 -3.85 -6.70
C GLN A 59 -7.31 -2.48 -6.93
N ARG A 60 -6.77 -2.24 -8.13
CA ARG A 60 -6.05 -1.01 -8.50
C ARG A 60 -6.76 0.27 -8.10
N ARG A 61 -8.04 0.38 -8.44
CA ARG A 61 -8.85 1.57 -8.12
C ARG A 61 -8.88 1.85 -6.62
N ARG A 62 -9.08 0.80 -5.81
CA ARG A 62 -9.09 0.91 -4.35
C ARG A 62 -7.71 1.25 -3.81
N ALA A 63 -6.66 0.59 -4.29
CA ALA A 63 -5.28 0.87 -3.90
C ALA A 63 -4.87 2.32 -4.18
N LEU A 64 -5.28 2.89 -5.32
CA LEU A 64 -5.07 4.30 -5.61
C LEU A 64 -5.82 5.24 -4.66
N ASN A 65 -7.05 4.91 -4.28
CA ASN A 65 -7.79 5.70 -3.30
C ASN A 65 -7.13 5.63 -1.92
N VAL A 66 -6.70 4.45 -1.49
CA VAL A 66 -5.91 4.26 -0.27
C VAL A 66 -4.68 5.16 -0.30
N ARG A 67 -3.86 5.09 -1.36
CA ARG A 67 -2.67 5.93 -1.51
C ARG A 67 -2.98 7.41 -1.36
N ARG A 68 -4.00 7.92 -2.06
CA ARG A 68 -4.41 9.33 -2.01
C ARG A 68 -4.83 9.77 -0.61
N THR A 69 -5.47 8.87 0.14
CA THR A 69 -5.81 9.12 1.54
C THR A 69 -4.54 9.29 2.38
N PHE A 70 -3.53 8.44 2.20
CA PHE A 70 -2.23 8.61 2.84
C PHE A 70 -1.56 9.93 2.46
N ASP A 71 -1.49 10.24 1.16
CA ASP A 71 -0.88 11.49 0.66
C ASP A 71 -1.54 12.73 1.30
N ASN A 72 -2.87 12.73 1.46
CA ASN A 72 -3.60 13.81 2.10
C ASN A 72 -3.34 13.85 3.62
N LEU A 73 -3.30 12.71 4.31
CA LEU A 73 -2.94 12.69 5.73
C LEU A 73 -1.52 13.24 5.96
N PHE A 74 -0.56 12.91 5.10
CA PHE A 74 0.79 13.46 5.16
C PHE A 74 0.81 14.97 4.93
N LYS A 75 0.05 15.49 3.96
CA LYS A 75 -0.12 16.94 3.76
C LYS A 75 -0.72 17.63 4.99
N LEU A 76 -1.66 16.97 5.67
CA LEU A 76 -2.24 17.45 6.93
C LEU A 76 -1.32 17.24 8.15
N LYS A 77 -0.12 16.71 7.95
CA LYS A 77 0.85 16.33 9.00
C LYS A 77 0.25 15.40 10.03
N ALA A 78 -0.65 14.51 9.61
CA ALA A 78 -1.25 13.46 10.42
C ALA A 78 -0.56 12.12 10.17
N ILE A 79 -0.30 11.37 11.24
CA ILE A 79 0.31 10.04 11.19
C ILE A 79 -0.78 9.00 10.93
N PRO A 80 -0.74 8.28 9.80
CA PRO A 80 -1.71 7.20 9.53
C PRO A 80 -1.48 6.02 10.45
N ILE A 81 -2.55 5.55 11.11
CA ILE A 81 -2.59 4.31 11.90
C ILE A 81 -3.43 3.31 11.11
N VAL A 82 -2.78 2.26 10.64
CA VAL A 82 -3.41 1.28 9.75
C VAL A 82 -3.69 -0.01 10.50
N ASN A 83 -4.86 -0.59 10.27
CA ASN A 83 -5.17 -1.95 10.69
C ASN A 83 -6.06 -2.63 9.65
N GLU A 84 -6.17 -3.96 9.74
CA GLU A 84 -7.14 -4.71 8.95
C GLU A 84 -8.56 -4.34 9.38
N ASN A 85 -9.48 -4.22 8.41
CA ASN A 85 -10.91 -4.06 8.68
C ASN A 85 -11.52 -5.42 9.05
N ASP A 86 -11.21 -5.89 10.24
CA ASP A 86 -11.71 -7.16 10.79
C ASP A 86 -13.24 -7.23 10.87
N THR A 87 -13.94 -6.08 10.75
CA THR A 87 -15.41 -6.04 10.87
C THR A 87 -16.12 -6.51 9.62
N THR A 88 -15.47 -6.41 8.47
CA THR A 88 -16.03 -6.78 7.16
C THR A 88 -15.22 -7.88 6.47
N ALA A 89 -14.02 -8.19 6.96
CA ALA A 89 -13.18 -9.24 6.41
C ALA A 89 -13.78 -10.63 6.70
N THR A 90 -13.86 -11.48 5.67
CA THR A 90 -14.27 -12.88 5.81
C THR A 90 -13.05 -13.78 6.05
N SER A 91 -13.28 -15.05 6.45
CA SER A 91 -12.20 -16.01 6.64
C SER A 91 -11.40 -16.30 5.37
N GLU A 92 -12.04 -16.11 4.20
CA GLU A 92 -11.42 -16.32 2.88
C GLU A 92 -10.68 -15.08 2.38
N ILE A 93 -11.09 -13.89 2.85
CA ILE A 93 -10.56 -12.59 2.43
C ILE A 93 -9.94 -11.88 3.65
N LYS A 94 -8.93 -12.52 4.24
CA LYS A 94 -8.26 -12.00 5.43
C LYS A 94 -6.74 -12.08 5.25
N TYR A 95 -6.03 -11.01 5.63
CA TYR A 95 -4.56 -11.08 5.69
C TYR A 95 -4.09 -12.10 6.72
N GLY A 96 -4.83 -12.21 7.82
CA GLY A 96 -4.52 -13.12 8.92
C GLY A 96 -3.34 -12.71 9.77
N ASP A 97 -2.52 -11.77 9.31
CA ASP A 97 -1.42 -11.16 10.05
C ASP A 97 -1.12 -9.75 9.52
N ASN A 98 -0.61 -8.90 10.40
CA ASN A 98 -0.28 -7.51 10.06
C ASN A 98 1.04 -7.36 9.30
N ASP A 99 1.86 -8.40 9.18
CA ASP A 99 3.14 -8.32 8.46
C ASP A 99 2.88 -8.14 6.95
N ARG A 100 1.98 -8.97 6.38
CA ARG A 100 1.58 -8.84 4.97
C ARG A 100 0.81 -7.56 4.70
N LEU A 101 -0.10 -7.17 5.60
CA LEU A 101 -0.81 -5.89 5.51
C LEU A 101 0.17 -4.73 5.46
N ALA A 102 1.13 -4.68 6.39
CA ALA A 102 2.15 -3.63 6.45
C ALA A 102 2.99 -3.57 5.16
N ALA A 103 3.38 -4.72 4.62
CA ALA A 103 4.13 -4.80 3.37
C ALA A 103 3.32 -4.31 2.15
N ARG A 104 2.01 -4.65 2.08
CA ARG A 104 1.11 -4.13 1.04
C ARG A 104 0.90 -2.63 1.15
N VAL A 105 0.72 -2.12 2.36
CA VAL A 105 0.64 -0.66 2.61
C VAL A 105 1.93 0.01 2.15
N ALA A 106 3.10 -0.49 2.56
CA ALA A 106 4.39 0.05 2.14
C ALA A 106 4.54 0.08 0.60
N GLN A 107 4.08 -0.99 -0.08
CA GLN A 107 4.04 -1.06 -1.55
C GLN A 107 3.15 0.03 -2.15
N ILE A 108 1.92 0.21 -1.63
CA ILE A 108 0.93 1.17 -2.16
C ILE A 108 1.41 2.60 -2.01
N ILE A 109 1.93 2.96 -0.83
CA ILE A 109 2.39 4.32 -0.56
C ILE A 109 3.78 4.61 -1.15
N GLY A 110 4.48 3.59 -1.63
CA GLY A 110 5.85 3.72 -2.15
C GLY A 110 6.86 4.02 -1.05
N ALA A 111 6.73 3.37 0.10
CA ALA A 111 7.67 3.54 1.21
C ALA A 111 9.06 3.00 0.85
N ASP A 112 10.11 3.73 1.22
CA ASP A 112 11.50 3.30 1.02
C ASP A 112 11.92 2.24 2.03
N THR A 113 11.25 2.22 3.19
CA THR A 113 11.61 1.35 4.30
C THR A 113 10.37 0.91 5.08
N LEU A 114 10.30 -0.39 5.38
CA LEU A 114 9.38 -1.00 6.32
C LEU A 114 10.16 -1.59 7.50
N ILE A 115 9.76 -1.32 8.72
CA ILE A 115 10.33 -1.91 9.93
C ILE A 115 9.28 -2.80 10.59
N ILE A 116 9.53 -4.10 10.64
CA ILE A 116 8.70 -5.06 11.37
C ILE A 116 9.28 -5.25 12.77
N LEU A 117 8.53 -4.79 13.77
CA LEU A 117 8.82 -5.03 15.17
C LEU A 117 8.12 -6.29 15.62
N SER A 118 8.88 -7.32 15.94
CA SER A 118 8.40 -8.65 16.27
C SER A 118 8.87 -9.11 17.66
N ASP A 119 8.64 -10.37 17.96
CA ASP A 119 9.16 -11.04 19.18
C ASP A 119 10.54 -11.69 18.96
N VAL A 120 11.10 -11.57 17.76
CA VAL A 120 12.42 -12.09 17.39
C VAL A 120 13.38 -10.95 17.01
N ASP A 121 14.68 -11.14 17.25
CA ASP A 121 15.68 -10.13 16.90
C ASP A 121 16.00 -10.07 15.39
N GLY A 122 15.52 -11.06 14.63
CA GLY A 122 15.74 -11.18 13.19
C GLY A 122 15.47 -12.60 12.70
N LEU A 123 15.90 -12.91 11.49
CA LEU A 123 15.90 -14.25 10.92
C LEU A 123 17.14 -15.01 11.44
N TYR A 124 16.92 -16.12 12.11
CA TYR A 124 17.99 -16.96 12.62
C TYR A 124 18.38 -18.04 11.63
N ASP A 125 19.69 -18.31 11.55
CA ASP A 125 20.22 -19.49 10.86
C ASP A 125 19.96 -20.72 11.73
N LYS A 126 19.10 -21.65 11.27
CA LYS A 126 18.78 -22.87 12.03
C LYS A 126 20.00 -23.79 12.23
N PHE A 127 21.01 -23.70 11.38
CA PHE A 127 22.25 -24.46 11.49
C PHE A 127 23.23 -23.81 12.47
N ASN A 128 23.01 -22.52 12.78
CA ASN A 128 23.78 -21.75 13.73
C ASN A 128 22.82 -20.96 14.64
N LYS A 129 22.20 -21.66 15.59
CA LYS A 129 21.03 -21.23 16.39
C LYS A 129 21.14 -19.86 17.08
N ASN A 130 22.32 -19.32 17.26
CA ASN A 130 22.56 -18.03 17.92
C ASN A 130 22.94 -16.92 16.94
N LYS A 131 22.97 -17.18 15.64
CA LYS A 131 23.41 -16.19 14.66
C LYS A 131 22.23 -15.64 13.87
N ILE A 132 22.06 -14.32 13.92
CA ILE A 132 21.09 -13.61 13.10
C ILE A 132 21.67 -13.44 11.69
N ILE A 133 20.87 -13.77 10.68
CA ILE A 133 21.17 -13.47 9.28
C ILE A 133 21.03 -11.95 9.10
N LYS A 134 22.15 -11.25 8.99
CA LYS A 134 22.17 -9.77 8.95
C LYS A 134 21.57 -9.20 7.67
N LYS A 135 21.74 -9.87 6.52
CA LYS A 135 21.35 -9.36 5.21
C LYS A 135 20.80 -10.47 4.33
N VAL A 136 19.64 -10.23 3.71
CA VAL A 136 19.00 -11.13 2.75
C VAL A 136 18.84 -10.40 1.42
N LEU A 137 19.50 -10.88 0.37
CA LEU A 137 19.46 -10.30 -0.98
C LEU A 137 18.48 -11.01 -1.91
N LYS A 138 18.06 -12.23 -1.55
CA LYS A 138 17.10 -13.04 -2.29
C LYS A 138 16.39 -13.98 -1.33
N ILE A 139 15.07 -14.08 -1.49
CA ILE A 139 14.25 -15.06 -0.76
C ILE A 139 14.02 -16.24 -1.70
N ASP A 140 14.75 -17.32 -1.46
CA ASP A 140 14.63 -18.60 -2.18
C ASP A 140 14.37 -19.74 -1.20
N ASN A 141 14.31 -20.97 -1.69
CA ASN A 141 14.03 -22.14 -0.87
C ASN A 141 14.98 -22.28 0.31
N LYS A 142 16.26 -21.91 0.13
CA LYS A 142 17.25 -21.95 1.21
C LYS A 142 16.87 -21.05 2.39
N ILE A 143 16.37 -19.84 2.11
CA ILE A 143 15.90 -18.92 3.16
C ILE A 143 14.64 -19.48 3.84
N TYR A 144 13.71 -20.09 3.09
CA TYR A 144 12.54 -20.76 3.69
C TYR A 144 12.96 -21.98 4.55
N ASP A 145 13.97 -22.72 4.12
CA ASP A 145 14.50 -23.86 4.87
C ASP A 145 15.22 -23.44 6.16
N LEU A 146 15.82 -22.25 6.18
CA LEU A 146 16.41 -21.65 7.39
C LEU A 146 15.34 -21.18 8.38
N ALA A 147 14.16 -20.85 7.90
CA ALA A 147 13.03 -20.41 8.70
C ALA A 147 12.35 -21.62 9.39
N GLU A 148 12.69 -21.85 10.65
CA GLU A 148 12.08 -22.92 11.46
C GLU A 148 10.57 -22.68 11.62
N LYS A 149 9.75 -23.70 11.36
CA LYS A 149 8.30 -23.68 11.62
C LYS A 149 8.04 -23.67 13.13
N LYS A 150 8.25 -22.56 13.82
CA LYS A 150 7.70 -22.39 15.17
C LYS A 150 6.23 -21.99 15.06
N ILE A 151 5.35 -22.92 15.40
CA ILE A 151 3.93 -22.65 15.59
C ILE A 151 3.80 -21.89 16.91
N ASN A 152 3.68 -20.57 16.84
CA ASN A 152 3.39 -19.76 18.03
C ASN A 152 1.90 -19.87 18.36
N THR A 153 1.59 -20.13 19.61
CA THR A 153 0.26 -20.36 20.19
C THR A 153 -0.63 -19.09 20.24
N TYR A 154 -0.10 -17.90 19.95
CA TYR A 154 -0.81 -16.62 20.11
C TYR A 154 -0.73 -15.67 18.89
N GLY A 155 -0.67 -16.17 17.68
CA GLY A 155 -0.74 -15.35 16.48
C GLY A 155 -0.56 -16.19 15.22
N SER A 156 -1.32 -15.90 14.18
CA SER A 156 -1.22 -16.54 12.86
C SER A 156 0.10 -16.20 12.14
N GLY A 157 0.87 -15.20 12.62
CA GLY A 157 2.09 -14.68 12.01
C GLY A 157 3.35 -15.41 12.46
N GLY A 158 3.74 -16.49 11.77
CA GLY A 158 5.04 -17.13 11.94
C GLY A 158 6.14 -16.45 11.12
N ILE A 159 7.34 -17.03 11.12
CA ILE A 159 8.46 -16.54 10.30
C ILE A 159 8.11 -16.53 8.80
N ILE A 160 7.24 -17.43 8.35
CA ILE A 160 6.80 -17.53 6.95
C ILE A 160 6.07 -16.25 6.51
N THR A 161 5.15 -15.71 7.33
CA THR A 161 4.44 -14.47 6.99
C THR A 161 5.38 -13.27 6.90
N LYS A 162 6.44 -13.24 7.72
CA LYS A 162 7.51 -12.24 7.65
C LYS A 162 8.35 -12.36 6.38
N LEU A 163 8.62 -13.58 5.91
CA LEU A 163 9.31 -13.81 4.64
C LEU A 163 8.42 -13.40 3.44
N GLU A 164 7.11 -13.67 3.51
CA GLU A 164 6.15 -13.20 2.49
C GLU A 164 6.09 -11.67 2.46
N ALA A 165 6.01 -11.02 3.62
CA ALA A 165 6.06 -9.57 3.73
C ALA A 165 7.37 -9.01 3.14
N ALA A 166 8.51 -9.62 3.47
CA ALA A 166 9.81 -9.25 2.92
C ALA A 166 9.85 -9.39 1.39
N LYS A 167 9.27 -10.45 0.84
CA LYS A 167 9.18 -10.66 -0.61
C LYS A 167 8.34 -9.55 -1.29
N ILE A 168 7.22 -9.15 -0.69
CA ILE A 168 6.40 -8.04 -1.16
C ILE A 168 7.23 -6.74 -1.16
N CYS A 169 7.88 -6.41 -0.06
CA CYS A 169 8.72 -5.21 0.07
C CYS A 169 9.87 -5.20 -0.95
N MET A 170 10.63 -6.29 -1.06
CA MET A 170 11.75 -6.38 -1.99
C MET A 170 11.32 -6.20 -3.46
N ASN A 171 10.16 -6.75 -3.83
CA ASN A 171 9.58 -6.58 -5.16
C ASN A 171 9.07 -5.15 -5.41
N ALA A 172 8.66 -4.46 -4.34
CA ALA A 172 8.24 -3.06 -4.38
C ALA A 172 9.39 -2.05 -4.27
N GLY A 173 10.63 -2.51 -4.21
CA GLY A 173 11.79 -1.64 -4.04
C GLY A 173 11.96 -1.09 -2.63
N CYS A 174 11.21 -1.61 -1.66
CA CYS A 174 11.21 -1.19 -0.27
C CYS A 174 12.18 -2.04 0.55
N ASN A 175 13.06 -1.41 1.33
CA ASN A 175 13.88 -2.10 2.31
C ASN A 175 13.02 -2.61 3.45
N MET A 176 13.21 -3.85 3.91
CA MET A 176 12.53 -4.32 5.11
C MET A 176 13.52 -4.71 6.20
N PHE A 177 13.27 -4.22 7.40
CA PHE A 177 14.04 -4.56 8.59
C PHE A 177 13.16 -5.37 9.55
N LEU A 178 13.65 -6.51 10.01
CA LEU A 178 13.00 -7.34 11.00
C LEU A 178 13.82 -7.32 12.30
N GLY A 179 13.20 -6.90 13.40
CA GLY A 179 13.85 -6.85 14.70
C GLY A 179 12.88 -6.91 15.87
N ASN A 180 13.44 -6.91 17.07
CA ASN A 180 12.70 -7.13 18.31
C ASN A 180 12.01 -5.86 18.82
N GLY A 181 10.69 -5.92 18.96
CA GLY A 181 9.83 -4.85 19.46
C GLY A 181 9.41 -4.97 20.93
N LYS A 182 9.76 -6.05 21.64
CA LYS A 182 9.25 -6.31 23.00
C LYS A 182 9.73 -5.34 24.07
N LYS A 183 10.83 -4.67 23.87
CA LYS A 183 11.43 -3.76 24.85
C LYS A 183 11.22 -2.31 24.43
N ASN A 184 11.05 -1.42 25.40
CA ASN A 184 11.00 0.02 25.15
C ASN A 184 12.25 0.50 24.40
N GLY A 185 12.10 1.51 23.54
CA GLY A 185 13.18 2.01 22.69
C GLY A 185 13.63 1.01 21.63
N ALA A 186 12.73 0.16 21.11
CA ALA A 186 13.05 -0.90 20.17
C ALA A 186 13.82 -0.41 18.93
N LEU A 187 13.39 0.68 18.30
CA LEU A 187 14.04 1.24 17.11
C LEU A 187 15.45 1.76 17.44
N GLU A 188 15.58 2.51 18.52
CA GLU A 188 16.89 3.03 18.96
C GLU A 188 17.85 1.89 19.26
N ARG A 189 17.36 0.85 19.93
CA ARG A 189 18.18 -0.35 20.22
C ARG A 189 18.56 -1.08 18.95
N MET A 190 17.66 -1.29 18.01
CA MET A 190 17.97 -1.92 16.71
C MET A 190 19.09 -1.18 15.99
N ILE A 191 19.04 0.16 15.96
CA ILE A 191 20.05 1.01 15.32
C ILE A 191 21.40 0.87 16.04
N LYS A 192 21.40 1.02 17.38
CA LYS A 192 22.63 0.97 18.19
C LYS A 192 23.32 -0.40 18.15
N THR A 193 22.55 -1.47 18.31
CA THR A 193 23.12 -2.83 18.40
C THR A 193 23.29 -3.52 17.05
N LYS A 194 22.70 -2.96 15.99
CA LYS A 194 22.59 -3.60 14.67
C LYS A 194 22.01 -5.02 14.76
N SER A 195 21.08 -5.25 15.72
CA SER A 195 20.41 -6.53 15.92
C SER A 195 19.11 -6.57 15.14
N TYR A 196 19.22 -6.94 13.86
CA TYR A 196 18.09 -7.06 12.93
C TYR A 196 18.51 -7.86 11.69
N THR A 197 17.53 -8.32 10.92
CA THR A 197 17.71 -8.80 9.55
C THR A 197 17.25 -7.72 8.58
N HIS A 198 18.11 -7.37 7.61
CA HIS A 198 17.81 -6.44 6.53
C HIS A 198 17.54 -7.21 5.23
N PHE A 199 16.34 -7.12 4.72
CA PHE A 199 15.94 -7.60 3.39
C PHE A 199 16.10 -6.47 2.39
N VAL A 200 16.98 -6.68 1.41
CA VAL A 200 17.43 -5.62 0.49
C VAL A 200 16.77 -5.78 -0.88
N PRO A 201 16.02 -4.78 -1.36
CA PRO A 201 15.46 -4.82 -2.71
C PRO A 201 16.56 -4.73 -3.77
N LYS A 202 16.30 -5.30 -4.96
CA LYS A 202 17.17 -5.18 -6.12
C LYS A 202 16.87 -3.99 -7.02
N ILE A 203 15.68 -3.42 -6.86
CA ILE A 203 15.16 -2.30 -7.66
C ILE A 203 14.77 -1.16 -6.72
N SER A 204 14.72 0.06 -7.25
CA SER A 204 14.19 1.20 -6.50
C SER A 204 12.65 1.16 -6.44
N THR A 205 12.08 1.88 -5.48
CA THR A 205 10.61 2.07 -5.37
C THR A 205 10.03 2.69 -6.64
N LEU A 206 10.76 3.62 -7.25
CA LEU A 206 10.35 4.25 -8.52
C LEU A 206 10.23 3.21 -9.64
N HIS A 207 11.26 2.40 -9.88
CA HIS A 207 11.22 1.34 -10.90
C HIS A 207 10.17 0.26 -10.62
N ALA A 208 9.94 -0.07 -9.35
CA ALA A 208 8.88 -1.01 -8.97
C ALA A 208 7.50 -0.44 -9.32
N ARG A 209 7.29 0.86 -9.10
CA ARG A 209 6.06 1.55 -9.44
C ARG A 209 5.83 1.62 -10.94
N GLU A 210 6.85 2.00 -11.71
CA GLU A 210 6.80 2.01 -13.17
C GLU A 210 6.40 0.63 -13.71
N LYS A 211 7.04 -0.44 -13.23
CA LYS A 211 6.67 -1.82 -13.56
C LYS A 211 5.22 -2.14 -13.21
N TRP A 212 4.73 -1.70 -12.05
CA TRP A 212 3.36 -1.93 -11.63
C TRP A 212 2.35 -1.21 -12.54
N ILE A 213 2.65 0.01 -12.99
CA ILE A 213 1.83 0.76 -13.95
C ILE A 213 1.83 0.05 -15.32
N ILE A 214 3.01 -0.40 -15.79
CA ILE A 214 3.16 -1.05 -17.11
C ILE A 214 2.61 -2.48 -17.12
N SER A 215 2.69 -3.23 -16.03
CA SER A 215 2.40 -4.67 -15.94
C SER A 215 0.94 -5.08 -16.17
N SER A 216 0.02 -4.13 -16.33
CA SER A 216 -1.29 -4.44 -16.88
C SER A 216 -1.14 -4.79 -18.35
N LEU A 217 -1.39 -6.05 -18.70
CA LEU A 217 -1.18 -6.69 -20.00
C LEU A 217 -1.96 -6.04 -21.16
N SER A 218 -3.00 -5.24 -20.90
CA SER A 218 -3.73 -4.46 -21.90
C SER A 218 -4.05 -3.07 -21.37
N SER A 219 -3.88 -2.04 -22.18
CA SER A 219 -4.55 -0.76 -21.94
C SER A 219 -6.03 -0.94 -22.23
N SER A 220 -6.89 -0.58 -21.30
CA SER A 220 -8.35 -0.65 -21.47
C SER A 220 -8.86 0.36 -22.50
N GLY A 221 -8.02 1.34 -22.88
CA GLY A 221 -8.34 2.34 -23.91
C GLY A 221 -7.15 3.25 -24.24
N LYS A 222 -7.41 4.19 -25.18
CA LYS A 222 -6.45 5.20 -25.61
C LYS A 222 -7.01 6.61 -25.42
N VAL A 223 -6.14 7.54 -25.09
CA VAL A 223 -6.42 8.98 -25.05
C VAL A 223 -5.44 9.67 -26.00
N TYR A 224 -5.98 10.38 -26.97
CA TYR A 224 -5.22 11.18 -27.93
C TYR A 224 -5.02 12.59 -27.37
N ILE A 225 -3.83 13.13 -27.57
CA ILE A 225 -3.46 14.43 -27.04
C ILE A 225 -2.85 15.32 -28.13
N ASP A 226 -3.00 16.61 -27.94
CA ASP A 226 -2.38 17.61 -28.82
C ASP A 226 -0.85 17.75 -28.59
N ASN A 227 -0.20 18.50 -29.46
CA ASN A 227 1.25 18.72 -29.39
C ASN A 227 1.70 19.49 -28.14
N GLY A 228 0.83 20.34 -27.57
CA GLY A 228 1.10 21.09 -26.34
C GLY A 228 1.14 20.17 -25.14
N ALA A 229 0.12 19.30 -25.00
CA ALA A 229 0.05 18.28 -23.97
C ALA A 229 1.19 17.24 -24.11
N ALA A 230 1.54 16.85 -25.34
CA ALA A 230 2.66 15.94 -25.60
C ALA A 230 3.99 16.52 -25.09
N ARG A 231 4.28 17.78 -25.36
CA ARG A 231 5.47 18.48 -24.81
C ARG A 231 5.43 18.54 -23.27
N ALA A 232 4.31 18.98 -22.69
CA ALA A 232 4.16 19.06 -21.24
C ALA A 232 4.35 17.68 -20.56
N LEU A 233 3.90 16.61 -21.20
CA LEU A 233 4.07 15.23 -20.74
C LEU A 233 5.55 14.81 -20.76
N MET A 234 6.28 15.16 -21.82
CA MET A 234 7.73 14.91 -21.91
C MET A 234 8.51 15.71 -20.85
N ASP A 235 8.05 16.89 -20.45
CA ASP A 235 8.58 17.69 -19.35
C ASP A 235 8.18 17.15 -17.94
N GLY A 236 7.52 15.99 -17.88
CA GLY A 236 7.15 15.35 -16.61
C GLY A 236 5.93 15.97 -15.92
N LYS A 237 5.06 16.67 -16.65
CA LYS A 237 3.81 17.24 -16.13
C LYS A 237 2.67 16.20 -16.21
N SER A 238 1.61 16.46 -15.42
CA SER A 238 0.36 15.68 -15.47
C SER A 238 -0.40 15.94 -16.77
N LEU A 239 -1.20 14.97 -17.24
CA LEU A 239 -2.11 15.16 -18.38
C LEU A 239 -3.39 15.85 -17.90
N LEU A 240 -3.68 17.02 -18.48
CA LEU A 240 -4.91 17.77 -18.23
C LEU A 240 -5.95 17.54 -19.33
N ALA A 241 -7.22 17.79 -19.00
CA ALA A 241 -8.35 17.63 -19.93
C ALA A 241 -8.22 18.57 -21.16
N ALA A 242 -7.67 19.77 -20.96
CA ALA A 242 -7.46 20.74 -22.03
C ALA A 242 -6.62 20.22 -23.21
N GLY A 243 -5.66 19.33 -22.94
CA GLY A 243 -4.80 18.74 -23.99
C GLY A 243 -5.34 17.45 -24.59
N VAL A 244 -6.50 16.97 -24.18
CA VAL A 244 -7.13 15.75 -24.73
C VAL A 244 -7.99 16.09 -25.94
N THR A 245 -7.75 15.41 -27.07
CA THR A 245 -8.47 15.63 -28.32
C THR A 245 -9.51 14.52 -28.59
N LYS A 246 -9.20 13.26 -28.26
CA LYS A 246 -10.05 12.10 -28.55
C LYS A 246 -9.88 11.01 -27.49
N VAL A 247 -10.92 10.25 -27.24
CA VAL A 247 -10.93 9.06 -26.37
C VAL A 247 -11.34 7.84 -27.18
N MET A 248 -10.70 6.70 -26.97
CA MET A 248 -11.04 5.42 -27.59
C MET A 248 -11.02 4.29 -26.55
N GLY A 249 -11.96 3.37 -26.69
CA GLY A 249 -12.13 2.23 -25.76
C GLY A 249 -13.06 2.58 -24.62
N ASN A 250 -13.42 1.56 -23.84
CA ASN A 250 -14.25 1.70 -22.66
C ASN A 250 -13.42 1.33 -21.44
N PHE A 251 -13.25 2.27 -20.51
CA PHE A 251 -12.46 2.09 -19.32
C PHE A 251 -13.03 2.91 -18.15
N GLU A 252 -12.78 2.40 -16.96
CA GLU A 252 -13.19 2.99 -15.71
C GLU A 252 -12.07 3.78 -15.05
N LYS A 253 -12.42 4.61 -14.09
CA LYS A 253 -11.47 5.32 -13.22
C LYS A 253 -10.52 4.35 -12.52
N GLY A 254 -9.21 4.61 -12.62
CA GLY A 254 -8.14 3.78 -12.06
C GLY A 254 -7.61 2.72 -13.02
N GLU A 255 -8.18 2.59 -14.21
CA GLU A 255 -7.67 1.69 -15.22
C GLU A 255 -6.48 2.28 -15.98
N ASN A 256 -5.66 1.38 -16.52
CA ASN A 256 -4.48 1.76 -17.28
C ASN A 256 -4.87 2.07 -18.72
N ILE A 257 -4.52 3.27 -19.17
CA ILE A 257 -4.79 3.76 -20.52
C ILE A 257 -3.50 4.15 -21.24
N MET A 258 -3.52 4.04 -22.55
CA MET A 258 -2.44 4.50 -23.42
C MET A 258 -2.65 5.97 -23.77
N ILE A 259 -1.60 6.77 -23.69
CA ILE A 259 -1.57 8.14 -24.16
C ILE A 259 -0.83 8.13 -25.51
N VAL A 260 -1.47 8.68 -26.52
CA VAL A 260 -0.97 8.70 -27.89
C VAL A 260 -1.02 10.11 -28.48
N ASP A 261 -0.13 10.42 -29.38
CA ASP A 261 -0.19 11.66 -30.14
C ASP A 261 -1.19 11.57 -31.31
N GLU A 262 -1.33 12.66 -32.06
CA GLU A 262 -2.23 12.75 -33.20
C GLU A 262 -1.87 11.75 -34.35
N LYS A 263 -0.64 11.22 -34.35
CA LYS A 263 -0.15 10.24 -35.31
C LYS A 263 -0.24 8.80 -34.81
N ASP A 264 -0.99 8.56 -33.73
CA ASP A 264 -1.14 7.25 -33.02
C ASP A 264 0.18 6.68 -32.46
N LYS A 265 1.20 7.52 -32.25
CA LYS A 265 2.43 7.12 -31.58
C LYS A 265 2.19 7.04 -30.09
N ASN A 266 2.55 5.91 -29.49
CA ASN A 266 2.48 5.72 -28.04
C ASN A 266 3.51 6.62 -27.34
N LEU A 267 3.05 7.48 -26.44
CA LEU A 267 3.88 8.42 -25.67
C LEU A 267 4.06 7.98 -24.24
N ALA A 268 2.99 7.49 -23.62
CA ALA A 268 3.02 7.09 -22.22
C ALA A 268 1.88 6.11 -21.88
N ARG A 269 1.97 5.51 -20.70
CA ARG A 269 0.88 4.76 -20.05
C ARG A 269 0.61 5.34 -18.68
N GLY A 270 -0.66 5.33 -18.25
CA GLY A 270 -0.99 5.84 -16.94
C GLY A 270 -2.36 5.43 -16.45
N LEU A 271 -2.60 5.69 -15.17
CA LEU A 271 -3.85 5.35 -14.51
C LEU A 271 -4.83 6.51 -14.59
N SER A 272 -5.96 6.29 -15.26
CA SER A 272 -6.96 7.33 -15.47
C SER A 272 -7.61 7.80 -14.17
N SER A 273 -7.77 9.12 -14.02
CA SER A 273 -8.54 9.69 -12.92
C SER A 273 -10.05 9.72 -13.19
N PHE A 274 -10.46 9.44 -14.42
CA PHE A 274 -11.82 9.51 -14.91
C PHE A 274 -12.17 8.28 -15.77
N SER A 275 -13.44 7.96 -15.91
CA SER A 275 -13.90 6.98 -16.91
C SER A 275 -13.79 7.54 -18.34
N SER A 276 -13.83 6.67 -19.34
CA SER A 276 -13.84 7.08 -20.76
C SER A 276 -14.97 8.04 -21.09
N LEU A 277 -16.16 7.82 -20.53
CA LEU A 277 -17.34 8.66 -20.72
C LEU A 277 -17.17 10.06 -20.09
N GLU A 278 -16.53 10.12 -18.91
CA GLU A 278 -16.23 11.40 -18.26
C GLU A 278 -15.20 12.18 -19.05
N ILE A 279 -14.11 11.52 -19.51
CA ILE A 279 -13.07 12.18 -20.30
C ILE A 279 -13.68 12.72 -21.61
N ASP A 280 -14.57 11.98 -22.23
CA ASP A 280 -15.20 12.42 -23.47
C ASP A 280 -16.02 13.71 -23.29
N LYS A 281 -16.64 13.91 -22.12
CA LYS A 281 -17.37 15.14 -21.75
C LYS A 281 -16.46 16.33 -21.47
N ILE A 282 -15.27 16.07 -20.88
CA ILE A 282 -14.38 17.14 -20.39
C ILE A 282 -13.15 17.38 -21.29
N LYS A 283 -12.94 16.60 -22.35
CA LYS A 283 -11.83 16.79 -23.29
C LYS A 283 -11.83 18.21 -23.86
N GLY A 284 -10.66 18.80 -23.96
CA GLY A 284 -10.49 20.18 -24.43
C GLY A 284 -10.93 21.27 -23.43
N LYS A 285 -11.42 20.90 -22.25
CA LYS A 285 -11.91 21.85 -21.24
C LYS A 285 -10.82 22.23 -20.24
N GLN A 286 -10.92 23.47 -19.72
CA GLN A 286 -10.02 23.92 -18.66
C GLN A 286 -10.37 23.22 -17.33
N SER A 287 -9.38 23.06 -16.46
CA SER A 287 -9.57 22.35 -15.19
C SER A 287 -10.66 22.96 -14.29
N GLY A 288 -10.86 24.26 -14.33
CA GLY A 288 -11.90 24.95 -13.58
C GLY A 288 -13.35 24.70 -14.06
N GLU A 289 -13.52 24.17 -15.29
CA GLU A 289 -14.84 23.86 -15.86
C GLU A 289 -15.31 22.43 -15.52
N ILE A 290 -14.38 21.54 -15.12
CA ILE A 290 -14.63 20.11 -14.97
C ILE A 290 -15.73 19.84 -13.94
N GLU A 291 -15.69 20.53 -12.80
CA GLU A 291 -16.67 20.37 -11.73
C GLU A 291 -18.11 20.70 -12.20
N ASN A 292 -18.25 21.79 -12.93
CA ASN A 292 -19.54 22.20 -13.48
C ASN A 292 -20.07 21.22 -14.52
N ILE A 293 -19.19 20.60 -15.33
CA ILE A 293 -19.57 19.67 -16.38
C ILE A 293 -19.94 18.29 -15.78
N LEU A 294 -19.19 17.83 -14.79
CA LEU A 294 -19.41 16.50 -14.19
C LEU A 294 -20.40 16.51 -13.02
N GLY A 295 -20.69 17.70 -12.44
CA GLY A 295 -21.64 17.84 -11.33
C GLY A 295 -21.11 17.40 -9.96
N TYR A 296 -19.80 17.17 -9.83
CA TYR A 296 -19.17 16.82 -8.57
C TYR A 296 -17.72 17.32 -8.50
N LEU A 297 -17.21 17.55 -7.27
CA LEU A 297 -15.82 17.95 -7.04
C LEU A 297 -14.87 16.86 -7.53
N SER A 298 -14.11 17.15 -8.58
CA SER A 298 -13.26 16.18 -9.26
C SER A 298 -11.78 16.59 -9.22
N LYS A 299 -10.95 15.75 -9.81
CA LYS A 299 -9.53 16.09 -10.04
C LYS A 299 -9.40 17.04 -11.22
N SER A 300 -8.29 17.76 -11.23
CA SER A 300 -7.92 18.62 -12.36
C SER A 300 -7.21 17.84 -13.47
N GLU A 301 -6.60 16.69 -13.15
CA GLU A 301 -5.78 15.92 -14.07
C GLU A 301 -6.47 14.63 -14.55
N ILE A 302 -6.41 14.37 -15.85
CA ILE A 302 -6.80 13.09 -16.44
C ILE A 302 -5.89 11.98 -15.93
N ILE A 303 -4.56 12.25 -15.90
CA ILE A 303 -3.56 11.34 -15.31
C ILE A 303 -2.55 12.19 -14.56
N HIS A 304 -2.35 11.90 -13.28
CA HIS A 304 -1.31 12.55 -12.49
C HIS A 304 0.07 12.06 -12.93
N LYS A 305 1.07 12.95 -12.92
CA LYS A 305 2.46 12.63 -13.33
C LYS A 305 3.04 11.40 -12.63
N ASP A 306 2.72 11.23 -11.33
CA ASP A 306 3.19 10.07 -10.54
C ASP A 306 2.43 8.78 -10.84
N ASP A 307 1.31 8.84 -11.55
CA ASP A 307 0.50 7.70 -11.99
C ASP A 307 0.74 7.36 -13.48
N MET A 308 1.85 7.83 -14.05
CA MET A 308 2.18 7.75 -15.46
C MET A 308 3.63 7.29 -15.70
N VAL A 309 3.82 6.50 -16.75
CA VAL A 309 5.16 6.08 -17.24
C VAL A 309 5.28 6.46 -18.70
N ARG A 310 6.34 7.17 -19.04
CA ARG A 310 6.71 7.53 -20.42
C ARG A 310 7.32 6.32 -21.12
N LEU A 311 7.02 6.17 -22.41
CA LEU A 311 7.49 5.06 -23.26
C LEU A 311 8.64 5.50 -24.17
#